data_8c86c34f791dae188d6d79db535d2765
#
_entry.id   8c86c34f791dae188d6d79db535d2765
#
_cell.length_a   1.000
_cell.length_b   1.000
_cell.length_c   1.000
_cell.angle_alpha   90.00
_cell.angle_beta   90.00
_cell.angle_gamma   90.00
#
_symmetry.space_group_name_H-M   'P 1'
#
loop_
_entity.id
_entity.type
_entity.pdbx_description
1 polymer ?
#
loop_
_entity_poly.entity_id
_entity_poly.type
_entity_poly.pdbx_seq_one_letter_code
_entity_poly.pdbx_strand_id
1 'polypeptide(L)'
;QHSASRSGCRQQSSLRCGDFSNPMSSKQTAIHWFRKGLRVHDNPALAAAVDRVRGQPSKLVLRPVFILDPGIIRWLRVGPNRWRFLQQTLADLDANLRKLNSRLYVVRGNPVEMFPELFREWNVTLLTFEHDIEPYSVKRDATVRELARQAKVEVQVEKSLTIYDPDEILKKNGGKIPLTYQKYGSLASMCKTPGPIGVPDKVPAESVPEKDNRERKDGKCYDPPTLDELKVRQEDLGECKFPGGETEALRRLQDYMRRKSWVCAFEKPNTSPNSLEPSTTVLSPYVKFGCLSARLFMAELKKVLAGQKHSQPPVSLVGQLMWREFYYCAAAAEPNFDKMVGNSVCLQVPWETNPEHLAAWTHGRTGYPFIDAIMRQLRQEGWIHHLARHAVACFLTWGDLWISWEEGQRVFEELLLDADWALNAGNWMWLSASAFFHQFFRVYSPVAFGKKTDPEGKYIKKYVPELAKFPAGIIYEPWKANAETQKKLGCIIGKDYPHRIVIHEEVSKKNISRMSEAYRKNKALKEGGAATPTTKEDKKSDAGMEPAPSGKKRKASSSSSTPKKPSPKKSKLQSKMEKFLKKK
;
A
#
# COMPACT_ATOMS: atom_id res chain seq x y z
N GLN A 1 40.96 -12.38 -79.77
CA GLN A 1 42.21 -13.13 -80.07
C GLN A 1 42.80 -13.65 -78.73
N HIS A 2 42.88 -14.97 -78.74
CA HIS A 2 43.82 -15.86 -78.04
C HIS A 2 43.84 -15.82 -76.48
N SER A 3 43.51 -16.82 -75.85
CA SER A 3 43.70 -18.29 -75.85
C SER A 3 44.60 -18.71 -74.70
N ALA A 4 44.05 -19.62 -73.90
CA ALA A 4 44.67 -20.79 -73.27
C ALA A 4 45.69 -20.51 -72.16
N SER A 5 45.79 -21.30 -71.10
CA SER A 5 45.34 -22.65 -70.73
C SER A 5 45.82 -23.00 -69.34
N ARG A 6 45.01 -23.80 -68.63
CA ARG A 6 45.35 -24.95 -67.75
C ARG A 6 46.50 -24.83 -66.73
N SER A 7 46.29 -25.02 -65.45
CA SER A 7 46.23 -26.29 -64.69
C SER A 7 46.39 -25.89 -63.22
N GLY A 8 45.58 -26.17 -62.27
CA GLY A 8 45.38 -27.49 -61.69
C GLY A 8 46.20 -27.62 -60.41
N CYS A 9 45.62 -27.29 -59.25
CA CYS A 9 45.95 -28.01 -57.99
C CYS A 9 44.86 -27.82 -56.98
N ARG A 10 44.10 -28.88 -56.70
CA ARG A 10 43.22 -28.98 -55.56
C ARG A 10 44.06 -29.07 -54.29
N GLN A 11 43.98 -28.14 -53.42
CA GLN A 11 44.22 -28.35 -51.96
C GLN A 11 42.92 -28.10 -51.19
N GLN A 12 42.31 -29.19 -50.77
CA GLN A 12 41.31 -29.23 -49.77
C GLN A 12 41.94 -28.80 -48.43
N SER A 13 41.74 -27.54 -48.01
CA SER A 13 41.95 -27.14 -46.63
C SER A 13 40.63 -27.39 -45.88
N SER A 14 40.62 -28.49 -45.13
CA SER A 14 39.65 -28.75 -44.07
C SER A 14 39.69 -27.61 -43.05
N LEU A 15 38.77 -26.66 -43.16
CA LEU A 15 38.44 -25.73 -42.08
C LEU A 15 37.83 -26.58 -40.98
N ARG A 16 38.65 -26.91 -39.98
CA ARG A 16 38.17 -27.37 -38.69
C ARG A 16 37.27 -26.27 -38.15
N CYS A 17 35.96 -26.61 -37.96
CA CYS A 17 35.08 -25.87 -37.05
C CYS A 17 35.80 -25.81 -35.71
N GLY A 18 36.38 -24.67 -35.42
CA GLY A 18 36.86 -24.37 -34.07
C GLY A 18 35.68 -24.34 -33.13
N ASP A 19 35.64 -25.28 -32.21
CA ASP A 19 34.81 -25.24 -31.04
C ASP A 19 35.05 -23.90 -30.31
N PHE A 20 34.17 -22.93 -30.52
CA PHE A 20 33.98 -21.82 -29.64
C PHE A 20 33.23 -22.30 -28.39
N SER A 21 33.78 -23.24 -27.66
CA SER A 21 33.48 -23.45 -26.27
C SER A 21 34.11 -22.29 -25.50
N ASN A 22 33.35 -21.21 -25.36
CA ASN A 22 33.61 -20.22 -24.34
C ASN A 22 33.69 -20.99 -23.00
N PRO A 23 34.76 -20.89 -22.19
CA PRO A 23 34.79 -21.54 -20.88
C PRO A 23 33.70 -20.91 -20.05
N MET A 24 32.54 -21.56 -19.97
CA MET A 24 31.52 -21.25 -18.98
C MET A 24 32.22 -21.25 -17.62
N SER A 25 32.08 -20.20 -16.86
CA SER A 25 32.51 -20.15 -15.46
C SER A 25 32.21 -21.50 -14.82
N SER A 26 33.22 -22.19 -14.32
CA SER A 26 33.09 -23.52 -13.71
C SER A 26 32.19 -23.52 -12.48
N LYS A 27 31.85 -22.33 -11.96
CA LYS A 27 31.03 -22.12 -10.76
C LYS A 27 29.54 -22.03 -11.10
N GLN A 28 28.72 -22.63 -10.22
CA GLN A 28 27.28 -22.52 -10.23
C GLN A 28 26.83 -21.18 -9.63
N THR A 29 25.59 -20.81 -9.87
CA THR A 29 25.02 -19.55 -9.35
C THR A 29 23.83 -19.81 -8.43
N ALA A 30 23.82 -19.13 -7.28
CA ALA A 30 22.63 -18.89 -6.46
C ALA A 30 22.08 -17.50 -6.79
N ILE A 31 20.83 -17.41 -7.21
CA ILE A 31 20.11 -16.14 -7.38
C ILE A 31 19.29 -15.88 -6.14
N HIS A 32 19.43 -14.67 -5.55
CA HIS A 32 18.41 -14.11 -4.67
C HIS A 32 17.62 -13.05 -5.45
N TRP A 33 16.31 -13.29 -5.64
CA TRP A 33 15.44 -12.41 -6.38
C TRP A 33 14.72 -11.42 -5.46
N PHE A 34 15.20 -10.18 -5.42
CA PHE A 34 14.55 -9.07 -4.76
C PHE A 34 13.29 -8.61 -5.50
N ARG A 35 12.21 -8.32 -4.74
CA ARG A 35 10.95 -7.79 -5.28
C ARG A 35 10.36 -6.73 -4.34
N LYS A 36 9.57 -7.11 -3.35
CA LYS A 36 9.31 -6.38 -2.10
C LYS A 36 10.41 -6.78 -1.12
N GLY A 37 10.67 -6.17 -0.05
CA GLY A 37 11.80 -6.56 0.82
C GLY A 37 13.15 -6.09 0.30
N LEU A 38 13.21 -4.83 -0.20
CA LEU A 38 14.43 -4.22 -0.74
C LEU A 38 15.37 -3.79 0.39
N ARG A 39 15.94 -4.78 1.09
CA ARG A 39 16.81 -4.63 2.26
C ARG A 39 17.74 -5.82 2.44
N VAL A 40 18.84 -5.62 3.14
CA VAL A 40 19.77 -6.69 3.56
C VAL A 40 19.50 -7.17 4.99
N HIS A 41 19.01 -6.31 5.91
CA HIS A 41 18.63 -6.75 7.25
C HIS A 41 17.32 -7.55 7.22
N ASP A 42 17.20 -8.51 8.13
CA ASP A 42 15.98 -9.30 8.33
C ASP A 42 15.35 -9.81 7.03
N ASN A 43 16.19 -10.34 6.13
CA ASN A 43 15.79 -10.96 4.87
C ASN A 43 16.16 -12.45 4.87
N PRO A 44 15.27 -13.35 5.33
CA PRO A 44 15.56 -14.79 5.43
C PRO A 44 15.90 -15.43 4.09
N ALA A 45 15.28 -15.00 3.00
CA ALA A 45 15.55 -15.55 1.68
C ALA A 45 16.95 -15.17 1.16
N LEU A 46 17.42 -13.94 1.45
CA LEU A 46 18.80 -13.53 1.18
C LEU A 46 19.77 -14.31 2.09
N ALA A 47 19.48 -14.43 3.38
CA ALA A 47 20.31 -15.15 4.33
C ALA A 47 20.47 -16.62 3.89
N ALA A 48 19.41 -17.29 3.48
CA ALA A 48 19.47 -18.66 2.97
C ALA A 48 20.39 -18.79 1.75
N ALA A 49 20.34 -17.84 0.82
CA ALA A 49 21.25 -17.82 -0.34
C ALA A 49 22.70 -17.60 0.06
N VAL A 50 22.98 -16.67 0.99
CA VAL A 50 24.32 -16.39 1.52
C VAL A 50 24.88 -17.62 2.23
N ASP A 51 24.11 -18.26 3.10
CA ASP A 51 24.52 -19.47 3.84
C ASP A 51 24.83 -20.64 2.91
N ARG A 52 24.04 -20.83 1.84
CA ARG A 52 24.32 -21.85 0.84
C ARG A 52 25.64 -21.59 0.11
N VAL A 53 25.90 -20.34 -0.26
CA VAL A 53 27.14 -19.93 -0.93
C VAL A 53 28.36 -20.06 0.02
N ARG A 54 28.22 -19.67 1.28
CA ARG A 54 29.27 -19.84 2.29
C ARG A 54 29.63 -21.30 2.55
N GLY A 55 28.65 -22.20 2.46
CA GLY A 55 28.88 -23.65 2.57
C GLY A 55 29.65 -24.24 1.37
N GLN A 56 29.71 -23.55 0.23
CA GLN A 56 30.33 -24.03 -1.02
C GLN A 56 31.04 -22.89 -1.79
N PRO A 57 31.95 -22.14 -1.19
CA PRO A 57 32.49 -20.90 -1.78
C PRO A 57 33.29 -21.12 -3.08
N SER A 58 33.95 -22.27 -3.23
CA SER A 58 34.69 -22.62 -4.44
C SER A 58 33.79 -23.05 -5.62
N LYS A 59 32.53 -23.43 -5.35
CA LYS A 59 31.60 -23.98 -6.33
C LYS A 59 30.46 -23.02 -6.70
N LEU A 60 30.06 -22.14 -5.78
CA LEU A 60 28.84 -21.36 -5.88
C LEU A 60 29.13 -19.85 -5.76
N VAL A 61 28.54 -19.05 -6.65
CA VAL A 61 28.55 -17.58 -6.59
C VAL A 61 27.15 -17.06 -6.26
N LEU A 62 27.05 -15.90 -5.59
CA LEU A 62 25.79 -15.22 -5.29
C LEU A 62 25.54 -14.10 -6.31
N ARG A 63 24.35 -14.08 -6.90
CA ARG A 63 23.85 -12.98 -7.73
C ARG A 63 22.50 -12.46 -7.19
N PRO A 64 22.52 -11.39 -6.38
CA PRO A 64 21.31 -10.67 -6.00
C PRO A 64 20.70 -9.97 -7.21
N VAL A 65 19.45 -10.30 -7.54
CA VAL A 65 18.78 -9.84 -8.78
C VAL A 65 17.54 -9.04 -8.42
N PHE A 66 17.33 -7.91 -9.10
CA PHE A 66 16.05 -7.23 -9.20
C PHE A 66 15.63 -7.21 -10.66
N ILE A 67 14.40 -7.63 -10.97
CA ILE A 67 13.88 -7.56 -12.34
C ILE A 67 12.99 -6.35 -12.47
N LEU A 68 13.40 -5.40 -13.31
CA LEU A 68 12.60 -4.24 -13.69
C LEU A 68 11.62 -4.69 -14.78
N ASP A 69 10.45 -5.09 -14.35
CA ASP A 69 9.41 -5.66 -15.18
C ASP A 69 8.68 -4.56 -15.98
N PRO A 70 8.77 -4.53 -17.32
CA PRO A 70 8.07 -3.55 -18.13
C PRO A 70 6.55 -3.70 -18.07
N GLY A 71 6.03 -4.86 -17.64
CA GLY A 71 4.61 -5.05 -17.34
C GLY A 71 4.16 -4.13 -16.21
N ILE A 72 4.95 -4.03 -15.14
CA ILE A 72 4.69 -3.09 -14.04
C ILE A 72 4.70 -1.64 -14.54
N ILE A 73 5.66 -1.29 -15.40
CA ILE A 73 5.76 0.07 -15.98
C ILE A 73 4.56 0.40 -16.88
N ARG A 74 4.02 -0.59 -17.58
CA ARG A 74 3.00 -0.41 -18.61
C ARG A 74 1.56 -0.45 -18.04
N TRP A 75 1.32 -1.29 -17.02
CA TRP A 75 -0.02 -1.58 -16.49
C TRP A 75 -0.33 -0.88 -15.18
N LEU A 76 0.67 -0.63 -14.34
CA LEU A 76 0.50 0.13 -13.10
C LEU A 76 0.75 1.61 -13.37
N ARG A 77 -0.21 2.45 -13.01
CA ARG A 77 0.03 3.89 -12.92
C ARG A 77 0.98 4.14 -11.75
N VAL A 78 2.20 4.54 -12.04
CA VAL A 78 3.22 4.84 -11.03
C VAL A 78 3.64 6.29 -11.19
N GLY A 79 3.35 7.10 -10.20
CA GLY A 79 3.71 8.53 -10.20
C GLY A 79 5.21 8.77 -10.04
N PRO A 80 5.67 9.98 -10.43
CA PRO A 80 7.11 10.32 -10.46
C PRO A 80 7.80 10.14 -9.10
N ASN A 81 7.14 10.51 -7.99
CA ASN A 81 7.69 10.36 -6.65
C ASN A 81 7.93 8.88 -6.28
N ARG A 82 7.07 7.95 -6.74
CA ARG A 82 7.25 6.51 -6.50
C ARG A 82 8.42 5.95 -7.30
N TRP A 83 8.60 6.39 -8.55
CA TRP A 83 9.74 6.01 -9.36
C TRP A 83 11.04 6.51 -8.76
N ARG A 84 11.11 7.78 -8.33
CA ARG A 84 12.26 8.33 -7.61
C ARG A 84 12.57 7.54 -6.35
N PHE A 85 11.57 7.21 -5.54
CA PHE A 85 11.76 6.42 -4.33
C PHE A 85 12.31 5.02 -4.64
N LEU A 86 11.79 4.33 -5.67
CA LEU A 86 12.31 3.03 -6.11
C LEU A 86 13.75 3.13 -6.60
N GLN A 87 14.06 4.12 -7.44
CA GLN A 87 15.41 4.35 -7.97
C GLN A 87 16.42 4.55 -6.83
N GLN A 88 16.10 5.41 -5.86
CA GLN A 88 16.93 5.63 -4.67
C GLN A 88 17.08 4.36 -3.83
N THR A 89 15.99 3.59 -3.68
CA THR A 89 16.01 2.32 -2.95
C THR A 89 16.92 1.29 -3.60
N LEU A 90 16.88 1.15 -4.91
CA LEU A 90 17.76 0.21 -5.63
C LEU A 90 19.23 0.64 -5.57
N ALA A 91 19.50 1.93 -5.64
CA ALA A 91 20.86 2.46 -5.48
C ALA A 91 21.42 2.21 -4.05
N ASP A 92 20.60 2.44 -3.02
CA ASP A 92 20.98 2.16 -1.62
C ASP A 92 21.17 0.66 -1.37
N LEU A 93 20.31 -0.19 -1.95
CA LEU A 93 20.42 -1.65 -1.87
C LEU A 93 21.72 -2.14 -2.52
N ASP A 94 22.08 -1.64 -3.70
CA ASP A 94 23.35 -1.97 -4.35
C ASP A 94 24.55 -1.55 -3.48
N ALA A 95 24.51 -0.34 -2.92
CA ALA A 95 25.56 0.13 -2.00
C ALA A 95 25.68 -0.75 -0.74
N ASN A 96 24.56 -1.23 -0.19
CA ASN A 96 24.56 -2.13 0.97
C ASN A 96 25.04 -3.54 0.63
N LEU A 97 24.67 -4.08 -0.55
CA LEU A 97 25.20 -5.36 -1.03
C LEU A 97 26.71 -5.31 -1.29
N ARG A 98 27.25 -4.19 -1.77
CA ARG A 98 28.70 -4.01 -1.95
C ARG A 98 29.47 -4.11 -0.63
N LYS A 99 28.91 -3.68 0.49
CA LYS A 99 29.48 -3.87 1.84
C LYS A 99 29.56 -5.35 2.25
N LEU A 100 28.74 -6.20 1.60
CA LEU A 100 28.71 -7.66 1.80
C LEU A 100 29.55 -8.42 0.76
N ASN A 101 30.44 -7.78 0.02
CA ASN A 101 31.19 -8.33 -1.11
C ASN A 101 30.30 -8.83 -2.26
N SER A 102 29.17 -8.17 -2.51
CA SER A 102 28.27 -8.52 -3.60
C SER A 102 27.79 -7.25 -4.31
N ARG A 103 26.84 -7.37 -5.23
CA ARG A 103 26.20 -6.24 -5.89
C ARG A 103 24.78 -6.59 -6.30
N LEU A 104 23.96 -5.56 -6.64
CA LEU A 104 22.66 -5.75 -7.24
C LEU A 104 22.78 -5.86 -8.76
N TYR A 105 22.18 -6.88 -9.34
CA TYR A 105 22.01 -7.05 -10.78
C TYR A 105 20.58 -6.65 -11.17
N VAL A 106 20.39 -5.46 -11.74
CA VAL A 106 19.08 -5.03 -12.23
C VAL A 106 18.88 -5.52 -13.67
N VAL A 107 18.05 -6.52 -13.82
CA VAL A 107 17.69 -7.10 -15.12
C VAL A 107 16.43 -6.41 -15.64
N ARG A 108 16.42 -6.02 -16.93
CA ARG A 108 15.27 -5.39 -17.58
C ARG A 108 14.55 -6.45 -18.41
N GLY A 109 13.27 -6.68 -18.13
CA GLY A 109 12.47 -7.64 -18.86
C GLY A 109 11.36 -8.27 -18.03
N ASN A 110 10.54 -9.09 -18.70
CA ASN A 110 9.50 -9.86 -18.01
C ASN A 110 10.17 -11.03 -17.25
N PRO A 111 9.90 -11.21 -15.95
CA PRO A 111 10.48 -12.30 -15.17
C PRO A 111 10.30 -13.69 -15.79
N VAL A 112 9.15 -13.96 -16.41
CA VAL A 112 8.86 -15.26 -17.04
C VAL A 112 9.74 -15.54 -18.25
N GLU A 113 10.15 -14.49 -18.96
CA GLU A 113 11.06 -14.57 -20.11
C GLU A 113 12.53 -14.56 -19.69
N MET A 114 12.85 -13.73 -18.69
CA MET A 114 14.23 -13.54 -18.26
C MET A 114 14.80 -14.72 -17.46
N PHE A 115 14.01 -15.38 -16.61
CA PHE A 115 14.55 -16.46 -15.79
C PHE A 115 15.09 -17.65 -16.59
N PRO A 116 14.45 -18.15 -17.65
CA PRO A 116 15.03 -19.23 -18.47
C PRO A 116 16.40 -18.86 -19.07
N GLU A 117 16.58 -17.59 -19.49
CA GLU A 117 17.87 -17.10 -19.99
C GLU A 117 18.91 -17.07 -18.87
N LEU A 118 18.58 -16.48 -17.71
CA LEU A 118 19.47 -16.39 -16.56
C LEU A 118 19.86 -17.78 -16.05
N PHE A 119 18.92 -18.73 -15.99
CA PHE A 119 19.20 -20.09 -15.54
C PHE A 119 20.26 -20.76 -16.41
N ARG A 120 20.15 -20.61 -17.72
CA ARG A 120 21.10 -21.15 -18.68
C ARG A 120 22.44 -20.40 -18.67
N GLU A 121 22.40 -19.05 -18.78
CA GLU A 121 23.61 -18.25 -18.96
C GLU A 121 24.49 -18.22 -17.70
N TRP A 122 23.87 -18.24 -16.53
CA TRP A 122 24.59 -18.15 -15.28
C TRP A 122 24.77 -19.49 -14.57
N ASN A 123 24.42 -20.60 -15.20
CA ASN A 123 24.48 -21.93 -14.59
C ASN A 123 23.83 -21.95 -13.21
N VAL A 124 22.57 -21.52 -13.14
CA VAL A 124 21.84 -21.34 -11.88
C VAL A 124 21.41 -22.68 -11.31
N THR A 125 21.64 -22.89 -10.02
CA THR A 125 21.23 -24.10 -9.28
C THR A 125 20.30 -23.80 -8.12
N LEU A 126 20.26 -22.55 -7.65
CA LEU A 126 19.41 -22.12 -6.56
C LEU A 126 18.74 -20.77 -6.87
N LEU A 127 17.45 -20.67 -6.62
CA LEU A 127 16.67 -19.42 -6.66
C LEU A 127 15.99 -19.22 -5.31
N THR A 128 16.25 -18.09 -4.63
CA THR A 128 15.59 -17.74 -3.37
C THR A 128 14.81 -16.46 -3.51
N PHE A 129 13.65 -16.36 -2.85
CA PHE A 129 12.85 -15.13 -2.80
C PHE A 129 11.83 -15.15 -1.66
N GLU A 130 11.25 -13.98 -1.34
CA GLU A 130 10.20 -13.84 -0.32
C GLU A 130 8.81 -14.14 -0.92
N HIS A 131 7.95 -14.81 -0.16
CA HIS A 131 6.54 -15.05 -0.53
C HIS A 131 5.75 -13.74 -0.62
N ASP A 132 4.87 -13.62 -1.62
CA ASP A 132 3.96 -12.50 -1.80
C ASP A 132 2.51 -13.00 -1.92
N ILE A 133 1.55 -12.18 -1.51
CA ILE A 133 0.10 -12.49 -1.56
C ILE A 133 -0.64 -11.77 -2.69
N GLU A 134 0.01 -10.80 -3.36
CA GLU A 134 -0.60 -10.03 -4.44
C GLU A 134 -0.90 -10.93 -5.63
N PRO A 135 -2.14 -10.95 -6.18
CA PRO A 135 -2.54 -11.92 -7.20
C PRO A 135 -1.63 -12.00 -8.43
N TYR A 136 -1.14 -10.83 -8.90
CA TYR A 136 -0.14 -10.79 -9.98
C TYR A 136 1.14 -11.53 -9.58
N SER A 137 1.65 -11.24 -8.37
CA SER A 137 2.87 -11.86 -7.85
C SER A 137 2.70 -13.37 -7.66
N VAL A 138 1.58 -13.81 -7.12
CA VAL A 138 1.27 -15.26 -6.92
C VAL A 138 1.29 -16.00 -8.26
N LYS A 139 0.62 -15.46 -9.28
CA LYS A 139 0.58 -16.06 -10.63
C LYS A 139 1.96 -16.09 -11.28
N ARG A 140 2.68 -14.98 -11.26
CA ARG A 140 4.04 -14.86 -11.79
C ARG A 140 5.00 -15.85 -11.12
N ASP A 141 4.96 -15.90 -9.79
CA ASP A 141 5.84 -16.75 -8.99
C ASP A 141 5.57 -18.23 -9.20
N ALA A 142 4.30 -18.62 -9.39
CA ALA A 142 3.95 -20.00 -9.77
C ALA A 142 4.57 -20.37 -11.11
N THR A 143 4.50 -19.48 -12.12
CA THR A 143 5.12 -19.70 -13.44
C THR A 143 6.65 -19.81 -13.33
N VAL A 144 7.29 -18.89 -12.58
CA VAL A 144 8.75 -18.91 -12.39
C VAL A 144 9.21 -20.19 -11.68
N ARG A 145 8.46 -20.67 -10.68
CA ARG A 145 8.77 -21.95 -10.00
C ARG A 145 8.68 -23.15 -10.95
N GLU A 146 7.71 -23.16 -11.85
CA GLU A 146 7.60 -24.21 -12.86
C GLU A 146 8.77 -24.17 -13.85
N LEU A 147 9.18 -22.99 -14.33
CA LEU A 147 10.35 -22.81 -15.17
C LEU A 147 11.65 -23.26 -14.46
N ALA A 148 11.79 -22.95 -13.19
CA ALA A 148 12.92 -23.40 -12.37
C ALA A 148 12.95 -24.92 -12.24
N ARG A 149 11.79 -25.56 -12.02
CA ARG A 149 11.66 -27.02 -11.97
C ARG A 149 12.11 -27.69 -13.28
N GLN A 150 11.69 -27.13 -14.42
CA GLN A 150 12.09 -27.61 -15.75
C GLN A 150 13.61 -27.47 -15.98
N ALA A 151 14.20 -26.38 -15.48
CA ALA A 151 15.64 -26.12 -15.54
C ALA A 151 16.45 -26.85 -14.44
N LYS A 152 15.81 -27.65 -13.58
CA LYS A 152 16.43 -28.33 -12.43
C LYS A 152 17.07 -27.37 -11.41
N VAL A 153 16.51 -26.16 -11.28
CA VAL A 153 16.91 -25.15 -10.29
C VAL A 153 16.10 -25.36 -9.01
N GLU A 154 16.79 -25.49 -7.89
CA GLU A 154 16.16 -25.54 -6.56
C GLU A 154 15.52 -24.19 -6.24
N VAL A 155 14.30 -24.18 -5.68
CA VAL A 155 13.60 -22.95 -5.29
C VAL A 155 13.31 -22.95 -3.81
N GLN A 156 13.82 -21.94 -3.09
CA GLN A 156 13.53 -21.69 -1.69
C GLN A 156 12.75 -20.40 -1.52
N VAL A 157 11.58 -20.47 -0.88
CA VAL A 157 10.67 -19.32 -0.67
C VAL A 157 10.46 -19.11 0.82
N GLU A 158 10.70 -17.87 1.28
CA GLU A 158 10.59 -17.49 2.69
C GLU A 158 9.43 -16.52 2.94
N LYS A 159 8.73 -16.68 4.06
CA LYS A 159 7.65 -15.79 4.50
C LYS A 159 8.20 -14.74 5.46
N SER A 160 8.45 -13.53 4.99
CA SER A 160 9.09 -12.45 5.77
C SER A 160 8.51 -11.05 5.53
N LEU A 161 7.51 -10.90 4.66
CA LEU A 161 6.83 -9.63 4.44
C LEU A 161 5.89 -9.24 5.57
N THR A 162 5.43 -10.21 6.37
CA THR A 162 4.52 -10.02 7.50
C THR A 162 5.17 -10.45 8.81
N ILE A 163 4.63 -9.95 9.93
CA ILE A 163 5.05 -10.33 11.28
C ILE A 163 4.49 -11.71 11.63
N TYR A 164 3.25 -11.97 11.21
CA TYR A 164 2.55 -13.24 11.39
C TYR A 164 2.32 -13.90 10.04
N ASP A 165 2.36 -15.22 9.98
CA ASP A 165 1.96 -15.97 8.78
C ASP A 165 0.43 -15.85 8.57
N PRO A 166 -0.04 -15.25 7.47
CA PRO A 166 -1.47 -15.15 7.18
C PRO A 166 -2.17 -16.51 7.12
N ASP A 167 -1.50 -17.54 6.59
CA ASP A 167 -2.07 -18.89 6.48
C ASP A 167 -2.31 -19.51 7.84
N GLU A 168 -1.39 -19.32 8.80
CA GLU A 168 -1.56 -19.78 10.17
C GLU A 168 -2.75 -19.11 10.86
N ILE A 169 -2.91 -17.78 10.68
CA ILE A 169 -4.05 -17.02 11.21
C ILE A 169 -5.37 -17.53 10.61
N LEU A 170 -5.43 -17.70 9.29
CA LEU A 170 -6.61 -18.21 8.60
C LEU A 170 -6.96 -19.63 9.07
N LYS A 171 -5.97 -20.53 9.18
CA LYS A 171 -6.16 -21.88 9.70
C LYS A 171 -6.77 -21.87 11.11
N LYS A 172 -6.25 -21.02 12.01
CA LYS A 172 -6.79 -20.85 13.37
C LYS A 172 -8.21 -20.28 13.41
N ASN A 173 -8.63 -19.60 12.33
CA ASN A 173 -10.00 -19.09 12.16
C ASN A 173 -10.90 -20.00 11.31
N GLY A 174 -10.55 -21.27 11.14
CA GLY A 174 -11.34 -22.22 10.34
C GLY A 174 -11.39 -21.88 8.86
N GLY A 175 -10.31 -21.35 8.29
CA GLY A 175 -10.20 -20.95 6.89
C GLY A 175 -10.93 -19.64 6.52
N LYS A 176 -11.53 -18.94 7.50
CA LYS A 176 -12.32 -17.74 7.27
C LYS A 176 -11.53 -16.46 7.58
N ILE A 177 -11.82 -15.39 6.81
CA ILE A 177 -11.25 -14.06 7.03
C ILE A 177 -11.73 -13.52 8.39
N PRO A 178 -10.83 -13.04 9.28
CA PRO A 178 -11.22 -12.30 10.48
C PRO A 178 -11.77 -10.93 10.08
N LEU A 179 -13.07 -10.67 10.27
CA LEU A 179 -13.73 -9.45 9.82
C LEU A 179 -13.55 -8.23 10.74
N THR A 180 -12.85 -8.39 11.86
CA THR A 180 -12.59 -7.29 12.82
C THR A 180 -11.15 -7.32 13.32
N TYR A 181 -10.61 -6.13 13.57
CA TYR A 181 -9.29 -5.99 14.18
C TYR A 181 -9.15 -6.76 15.50
N GLN A 182 -10.18 -6.80 16.34
CA GLN A 182 -10.16 -7.50 17.61
C GLN A 182 -10.06 -9.02 17.42
N LYS A 183 -10.85 -9.58 16.51
CA LYS A 183 -10.78 -11.00 16.18
C LYS A 183 -9.41 -11.37 15.65
N TYR A 184 -8.86 -10.54 14.73
CA TYR A 184 -7.51 -10.71 14.23
C TYR A 184 -6.47 -10.69 15.35
N GLY A 185 -6.52 -9.68 16.23
CA GLY A 185 -5.59 -9.55 17.36
C GLY A 185 -5.61 -10.76 18.30
N SER A 186 -6.81 -11.31 18.58
CA SER A 186 -6.95 -12.52 19.39
C SER A 186 -6.33 -13.75 18.73
N LEU A 187 -6.45 -13.89 17.41
CA LEU A 187 -5.82 -14.97 16.67
C LEU A 187 -4.30 -14.82 16.60
N ALA A 188 -3.82 -13.61 16.32
CA ALA A 188 -2.39 -13.29 16.24
C ALA A 188 -1.67 -13.52 17.58
N SER A 189 -2.34 -13.29 18.72
CA SER A 189 -1.75 -13.57 20.05
C SER A 189 -1.49 -15.06 20.32
N MET A 190 -2.10 -15.96 19.55
CA MET A 190 -1.88 -17.40 19.61
C MET A 190 -0.80 -17.90 18.64
N CYS A 191 -0.22 -17.02 17.84
CA CYS A 191 0.83 -17.36 16.88
C CYS A 191 2.20 -16.97 17.41
N LYS A 192 3.20 -17.82 17.15
CA LYS A 192 4.59 -17.48 17.42
C LYS A 192 5.09 -16.51 16.34
N THR A 193 5.82 -15.48 16.74
CA THR A 193 6.49 -14.58 15.81
C THR A 193 7.99 -14.87 15.84
N PRO A 194 8.60 -15.20 14.70
CA PRO A 194 10.05 -15.25 14.63
C PRO A 194 10.62 -13.85 14.91
N GLY A 195 11.69 -13.78 15.68
CA GLY A 195 12.44 -12.54 15.85
C GLY A 195 13.05 -12.09 14.52
N PRO A 196 13.40 -10.81 14.39
CA PRO A 196 14.16 -10.34 13.24
C PRO A 196 15.56 -10.97 13.26
N ILE A 197 16.06 -11.34 12.07
CA ILE A 197 17.44 -11.78 11.90
C ILE A 197 18.35 -10.58 11.57
N GLY A 198 19.65 -10.72 11.86
CA GLY A 198 20.65 -9.69 11.54
C GLY A 198 20.88 -9.53 10.03
N VAL A 199 21.80 -8.64 9.69
CA VAL A 199 22.38 -8.57 8.35
C VAL A 199 23.18 -9.84 8.12
N PRO A 200 23.08 -10.50 6.94
CA PRO A 200 23.90 -11.66 6.63
C PRO A 200 25.40 -11.32 6.68
N ASP A 201 26.21 -12.30 6.93
CA ASP A 201 27.67 -12.15 6.84
C ASP A 201 28.12 -11.84 5.40
N LYS A 202 29.34 -11.32 5.28
CA LYS A 202 29.94 -11.05 3.97
C LYS A 202 30.05 -12.34 3.13
N VAL A 203 29.77 -12.20 1.86
CA VAL A 203 30.00 -13.27 0.87
C VAL A 203 31.51 -13.47 0.73
N PRO A 204 32.02 -14.71 0.81
CA PRO A 204 33.44 -15.00 0.63
C PRO A 204 33.96 -14.53 -0.74
N ALA A 205 35.21 -14.03 -0.80
CA ALA A 205 35.78 -13.45 -2.01
C ALA A 205 35.78 -14.44 -3.20
N GLU A 206 36.13 -15.70 -2.96
CA GLU A 206 36.13 -16.76 -3.98
C GLU A 206 34.75 -17.10 -4.54
N SER A 207 33.68 -16.67 -3.85
CA SER A 207 32.30 -16.85 -4.29
C SER A 207 31.67 -15.58 -4.90
N VAL A 208 32.49 -14.57 -5.16
CA VAL A 208 32.08 -13.38 -5.94
C VAL A 208 32.37 -13.64 -7.43
N PRO A 209 31.49 -13.22 -8.37
CA PRO A 209 31.78 -13.34 -9.79
C PRO A 209 33.09 -12.64 -10.17
N GLU A 210 33.95 -13.34 -10.91
CA GLU A 210 35.30 -12.84 -11.28
C GLU A 210 35.26 -11.57 -12.14
N LYS A 211 34.21 -11.40 -12.95
CA LYS A 211 34.00 -10.23 -13.80
C LYS A 211 32.76 -9.47 -13.34
N ASP A 212 32.92 -8.20 -13.08
CA ASP A 212 31.80 -7.27 -12.92
C ASP A 212 31.18 -7.05 -14.31
N ASN A 213 30.29 -7.98 -14.72
CA ASN A 213 29.59 -7.88 -16.00
C ASN A 213 28.60 -6.71 -15.93
N ARG A 214 29.08 -5.49 -16.15
CA ARG A 214 28.24 -4.29 -16.22
C ARG A 214 27.34 -4.29 -17.43
N GLU A 215 27.75 -4.98 -18.49
CA GLU A 215 27.02 -5.06 -19.74
C GLU A 215 26.46 -6.46 -19.97
N ARG A 216 25.22 -6.49 -20.34
CA ARG A 216 24.58 -7.68 -20.90
C ARG A 216 25.04 -7.84 -22.36
N LYS A 217 24.81 -9.04 -22.95
CA LYS A 217 25.04 -9.28 -24.39
C LYS A 217 24.27 -8.33 -25.30
N ASP A 218 23.17 -7.73 -24.81
CA ASP A 218 22.37 -6.72 -25.51
C ASP A 218 22.89 -5.28 -25.30
N GLY A 219 24.07 -5.09 -24.74
CA GLY A 219 24.69 -3.78 -24.46
C GLY A 219 24.08 -3.02 -23.29
N LYS A 220 23.15 -3.62 -22.51
CA LYS A 220 22.51 -2.96 -21.38
C LYS A 220 23.23 -3.23 -20.07
N CYS A 221 23.27 -2.22 -19.24
CA CYS A 221 23.89 -2.24 -17.91
C CYS A 221 23.02 -2.98 -16.87
N TYR A 222 23.66 -3.64 -15.89
CA TYR A 222 22.99 -4.21 -14.73
C TYR A 222 22.81 -3.23 -13.56
N ASP A 223 23.25 -2.00 -13.69
CA ASP A 223 23.15 -1.00 -12.64
C ASP A 223 21.69 -0.58 -12.35
N PRO A 224 21.41 0.00 -11.18
CA PRO A 224 20.09 0.60 -10.89
C PRO A 224 19.67 1.60 -11.96
N PRO A 225 18.37 1.68 -12.31
CA PRO A 225 17.90 2.54 -13.39
C PRO A 225 18.10 4.02 -13.06
N THR A 226 18.28 4.85 -14.08
CA THR A 226 18.20 6.31 -13.97
C THR A 226 16.74 6.77 -14.01
N LEU A 227 16.49 8.03 -13.59
CA LEU A 227 15.15 8.62 -13.72
C LEU A 227 14.73 8.77 -15.18
N ASP A 228 15.69 9.07 -16.07
CA ASP A 228 15.43 9.18 -17.51
C ASP A 228 15.02 7.83 -18.12
N GLU A 229 15.67 6.73 -17.71
CA GLU A 229 15.26 5.37 -18.10
C GLU A 229 13.84 5.05 -17.66
N LEU A 230 13.44 5.54 -16.46
CA LEU A 230 12.09 5.41 -15.92
C LEU A 230 11.10 6.42 -16.49
N LYS A 231 11.52 7.28 -17.45
CA LYS A 231 10.72 8.34 -18.08
C LYS A 231 10.15 9.35 -17.07
N VAL A 232 10.90 9.63 -16.02
CA VAL A 232 10.55 10.61 -15.00
C VAL A 232 11.30 11.91 -15.31
N ARG A 233 10.57 12.97 -15.63
CA ARG A 233 11.14 14.29 -15.89
C ARG A 233 11.40 15.00 -14.57
N GLN A 234 12.46 15.77 -14.50
CA GLN A 234 12.84 16.50 -13.29
C GLN A 234 11.76 17.54 -12.88
N GLU A 235 11.08 18.14 -13.85
CA GLU A 235 9.98 19.08 -13.61
C GLU A 235 8.73 18.46 -12.98
N ASP A 236 8.54 17.13 -13.10
CA ASP A 236 7.44 16.41 -12.46
C ASP A 236 7.71 16.09 -10.98
N LEU A 237 8.93 16.36 -10.52
CA LEU A 237 9.38 16.06 -9.16
C LEU A 237 9.38 17.31 -8.28
N GLY A 238 8.71 17.23 -7.15
CA GLY A 238 8.85 18.21 -6.07
C GLY A 238 10.05 17.92 -5.15
N GLU A 239 10.10 18.64 -4.03
CA GLU A 239 11.05 18.39 -2.96
C GLU A 239 11.03 16.92 -2.50
N CYS A 240 12.20 16.31 -2.32
CA CYS A 240 12.33 14.94 -1.84
C CYS A 240 12.32 14.90 -0.30
N LYS A 241 11.14 14.91 0.30
CA LYS A 241 10.99 14.83 1.77
C LYS A 241 11.25 13.44 2.33
N PHE A 242 11.09 12.41 1.51
CA PHE A 242 11.17 11.01 1.91
C PHE A 242 12.10 10.27 0.94
N PRO A 243 13.43 10.39 1.10
CA PRO A 243 14.39 9.63 0.29
C PRO A 243 14.19 8.12 0.46
N GLY A 244 14.27 7.37 -0.63
CA GLY A 244 14.16 5.90 -0.60
C GLY A 244 15.42 5.24 -0.05
N GLY A 245 15.30 3.99 0.42
CA GLY A 245 16.40 3.15 0.82
C GLY A 245 16.32 2.62 2.25
N GLU A 246 17.04 1.52 2.48
CA GLU A 246 17.16 0.86 3.78
C GLU A 246 17.92 1.72 4.80
N THR A 247 18.99 2.39 4.36
CA THR A 247 19.81 3.25 5.20
C THR A 247 18.98 4.37 5.83
N GLU A 248 18.17 5.06 5.03
CA GLU A 248 17.27 6.11 5.51
C GLU A 248 16.15 5.54 6.39
N ALA A 249 15.60 4.36 6.04
CA ALA A 249 14.58 3.68 6.82
C ALA A 249 15.06 3.37 8.24
N LEU A 250 16.26 2.81 8.37
CA LEU A 250 16.87 2.47 9.67
C LEU A 250 17.22 3.71 10.47
N ARG A 251 17.75 4.75 9.82
CA ARG A 251 18.02 6.05 10.46
C ARG A 251 16.74 6.64 11.06
N ARG A 252 15.67 6.71 10.29
CA ARG A 252 14.36 7.20 10.77
C ARG A 252 13.81 6.35 11.90
N LEU A 253 13.88 5.03 11.79
CA LEU A 253 13.45 4.15 12.87
C LEU A 253 14.20 4.46 14.17
N GLN A 254 15.53 4.56 14.12
CA GLN A 254 16.36 4.86 15.30
C GLN A 254 16.02 6.23 15.89
N ASP A 255 15.85 7.26 15.07
CA ASP A 255 15.49 8.60 15.52
C ASP A 255 14.14 8.62 16.28
N TYR A 256 13.15 7.87 15.80
CA TYR A 256 11.89 7.74 16.51
C TYR A 256 12.02 6.91 17.80
N MET A 257 12.77 5.81 17.77
CA MET A 257 12.93 4.96 18.95
C MET A 257 13.67 5.67 20.09
N ARG A 258 14.57 6.64 19.79
CA ARG A 258 15.18 7.52 20.80
C ARG A 258 14.18 8.42 21.51
N ARG A 259 13.05 8.77 20.89
CA ARG A 259 11.96 9.60 21.45
C ARG A 259 11.02 8.76 22.30
N LYS A 260 11.52 8.06 23.32
CA LYS A 260 10.79 7.06 24.12
C LYS A 260 9.44 7.58 24.62
N SER A 261 9.40 8.78 25.23
CA SER A 261 8.16 9.38 25.74
C SER A 261 7.13 9.58 24.64
N TRP A 262 7.54 10.05 23.46
CA TRP A 262 6.66 10.23 22.31
C TRP A 262 6.14 8.87 21.78
N VAL A 263 7.00 7.85 21.68
CA VAL A 263 6.61 6.49 21.25
C VAL A 263 5.58 5.90 22.21
N CYS A 264 5.81 6.03 23.53
CA CYS A 264 4.89 5.56 24.54
C CYS A 264 3.54 6.29 24.53
N ALA A 265 3.55 7.60 24.30
CA ALA A 265 2.34 8.43 24.29
C ALA A 265 1.61 8.46 22.94
N PHE A 266 2.20 7.92 21.86
CA PHE A 266 1.62 8.02 20.53
C PHE A 266 0.23 7.41 20.45
N GLU A 267 -0.72 8.22 20.02
CA GLU A 267 -2.08 7.79 19.69
C GLU A 267 -2.48 8.35 18.32
N LYS A 268 -2.70 7.49 17.34
CA LYS A 268 -3.05 7.87 15.96
C LYS A 268 -4.18 8.91 15.85
N PRO A 269 -5.29 8.83 16.61
CA PRO A 269 -6.36 9.82 16.54
C PRO A 269 -5.98 11.22 17.02
N ASN A 270 -4.90 11.36 17.80
CA ASN A 270 -4.44 12.61 18.38
C ASN A 270 -3.39 13.34 17.52
N THR A 271 -3.22 12.90 16.28
CA THR A 271 -2.31 13.52 15.31
C THR A 271 -3.05 14.51 14.40
N SER A 272 -2.34 15.47 13.80
CA SER A 272 -2.95 16.52 12.97
C SER A 272 -2.90 16.20 11.47
N PRO A 273 -4.03 16.31 10.73
CA PRO A 273 -4.11 16.00 9.30
C PRO A 273 -3.39 17.02 8.40
N ASN A 274 -3.25 18.23 8.87
CA ASN A 274 -2.76 19.40 8.14
C ASN A 274 -1.57 20.07 8.82
N SER A 275 -0.76 19.30 9.56
CA SER A 275 0.56 19.75 10.00
C SER A 275 1.49 19.90 8.79
N LEU A 276 2.22 21.02 8.73
CA LEU A 276 3.24 21.25 7.70
C LEU A 276 4.40 20.26 7.84
N GLU A 277 4.73 19.90 9.08
CA GLU A 277 5.65 18.80 9.40
C GLU A 277 4.85 17.56 9.84
N PRO A 278 5.26 16.35 9.40
CA PRO A 278 4.54 15.13 9.74
C PRO A 278 4.47 14.89 11.27
N SER A 279 3.28 14.71 11.78
CA SER A 279 3.02 14.35 13.20
C SER A 279 3.07 12.85 13.47
N THR A 280 3.55 12.06 12.49
CA THR A 280 3.69 10.59 12.56
C THR A 280 5.09 10.16 12.12
N THR A 281 5.40 8.86 12.23
CA THR A 281 6.73 8.33 11.88
C THR A 281 7.08 8.41 10.40
N VAL A 282 6.09 8.45 9.51
CA VAL A 282 6.26 8.31 8.04
C VAL A 282 7.17 7.13 7.65
N LEU A 283 7.04 6.01 8.37
CA LEU A 283 7.77 4.77 8.04
C LEU A 283 7.01 3.89 7.04
N SER A 284 5.76 4.24 6.72
CA SER A 284 4.92 3.44 5.81
C SER A 284 5.49 3.24 4.41
N PRO A 285 6.13 4.23 3.73
CA PRO A 285 6.79 3.99 2.44
C PRO A 285 7.88 2.93 2.53
N TYR A 286 8.70 3.00 3.58
CA TYR A 286 9.82 2.08 3.78
C TYR A 286 9.36 0.65 4.08
N VAL A 287 8.28 0.49 4.85
CA VAL A 287 7.67 -0.83 5.09
C VAL A 287 7.02 -1.38 3.82
N LYS A 288 6.41 -0.52 3.00
CA LYS A 288 5.79 -0.93 1.73
C LYS A 288 6.81 -1.43 0.70
N PHE A 289 7.93 -0.72 0.52
CA PHE A 289 9.02 -1.15 -0.36
C PHE A 289 9.93 -2.21 0.29
N GLY A 290 9.70 -2.52 1.57
CA GLY A 290 10.46 -3.48 2.33
C GLY A 290 11.89 -3.02 2.65
N CYS A 291 12.17 -1.71 2.53
CA CYS A 291 13.39 -1.08 3.06
C CYS A 291 13.48 -1.17 4.58
N LEU A 292 12.33 -1.35 5.25
CA LEU A 292 12.21 -1.60 6.68
C LEU A 292 11.39 -2.86 6.92
N SER A 293 11.95 -3.81 7.66
CA SER A 293 11.22 -5.00 8.11
C SER A 293 10.16 -4.64 9.14
N ALA A 294 8.93 -5.14 8.95
CA ALA A 294 7.86 -5.02 9.94
C ALA A 294 8.20 -5.77 11.24
N ARG A 295 8.94 -6.89 11.17
CA ARG A 295 9.39 -7.67 12.33
C ARG A 295 10.43 -6.90 13.14
N LEU A 296 11.42 -6.27 12.47
CA LEU A 296 12.40 -5.40 13.14
C LEU A 296 11.69 -4.21 13.79
N PHE A 297 10.80 -3.53 13.09
CA PHE A 297 10.05 -2.40 13.65
C PHE A 297 9.25 -2.81 14.90
N MET A 298 8.56 -3.95 14.85
CA MET A 298 7.85 -4.49 16.01
C MET A 298 8.80 -4.82 17.18
N ALA A 299 9.96 -5.41 16.91
CA ALA A 299 10.96 -5.75 17.92
C ALA A 299 11.51 -4.49 18.61
N GLU A 300 11.85 -3.45 17.84
CA GLU A 300 12.34 -2.17 18.38
C GLU A 300 11.26 -1.46 19.21
N LEU A 301 10.00 -1.47 18.77
CA LEU A 301 8.88 -0.96 19.57
C LEU A 301 8.75 -1.72 20.90
N LYS A 302 8.79 -3.04 20.88
CA LYS A 302 8.71 -3.85 22.10
C LYS A 302 9.84 -3.51 23.09
N LYS A 303 11.06 -3.28 22.62
CA LYS A 303 12.20 -2.84 23.47
C LYS A 303 11.91 -1.50 24.13
N VAL A 304 11.41 -0.51 23.39
CA VAL A 304 11.11 0.84 23.92
C VAL A 304 9.96 0.81 24.90
N LEU A 305 8.94 -0.02 24.68
CA LEU A 305 7.72 -0.09 25.48
C LEU A 305 7.87 -0.96 26.73
N ALA A 306 8.92 -1.78 26.84
CA ALA A 306 9.16 -2.69 27.95
C ALA A 306 9.26 -1.90 29.28
N GLY A 307 8.44 -2.29 30.27
CA GLY A 307 8.41 -1.65 31.59
C GLY A 307 7.85 -0.22 31.61
N GLN A 308 7.38 0.32 30.48
CA GLN A 308 6.84 1.67 30.36
C GLN A 308 5.31 1.68 30.32
N LYS A 309 4.70 2.71 30.95
CA LYS A 309 3.29 3.03 30.69
C LYS A 309 3.15 3.58 29.27
N HIS A 310 2.34 2.96 28.43
CA HIS A 310 2.21 3.34 27.04
C HIS A 310 0.80 3.15 26.49
N SER A 311 0.51 3.81 25.36
CA SER A 311 -0.73 3.67 24.60
C SER A 311 -0.89 2.24 24.11
N GLN A 312 -2.14 1.74 24.12
CA GLN A 312 -2.45 0.36 23.74
C GLN A 312 -2.97 0.27 22.29
N PRO A 313 -2.79 -0.87 21.61
CA PRO A 313 -3.50 -1.13 20.36
C PRO A 313 -5.02 -0.94 20.50
N PRO A 314 -5.71 -0.46 19.47
CA PRO A 314 -5.28 -0.25 18.09
C PRO A 314 -4.68 1.12 17.78
N VAL A 315 -4.64 2.05 18.74
CA VAL A 315 -4.26 3.46 18.48
C VAL A 315 -2.75 3.70 18.54
N SER A 316 -2.01 2.86 19.25
CA SER A 316 -0.55 2.92 19.39
C SER A 316 0.21 2.58 18.10
N LEU A 317 1.53 2.78 18.06
CA LEU A 317 2.38 2.37 16.93
C LEU A 317 2.32 0.83 16.70
N VAL A 318 2.30 0.04 17.77
CA VAL A 318 2.05 -1.41 17.66
C VAL A 318 0.71 -1.67 16.97
N GLY A 319 -0.32 -0.91 17.34
CA GLY A 319 -1.64 -0.99 16.72
C GLY A 319 -1.61 -0.70 15.20
N GLN A 320 -0.74 0.23 14.76
CA GLN A 320 -0.61 0.52 13.33
C GLN A 320 0.00 -0.65 12.55
N LEU A 321 1.03 -1.32 13.10
CA LEU A 321 1.57 -2.54 12.51
C LEU A 321 0.51 -3.66 12.49
N MET A 322 -0.24 -3.84 13.56
CA MET A 322 -1.31 -4.86 13.63
C MET A 322 -2.44 -4.59 12.61
N TRP A 323 -2.76 -3.33 12.28
CA TRP A 323 -3.68 -2.99 11.20
C TRP A 323 -3.15 -3.43 9.83
N ARG A 324 -1.85 -3.25 9.58
CA ARG A 324 -1.20 -3.74 8.37
C ARG A 324 -1.34 -5.25 8.25
N GLU A 325 -0.98 -5.96 9.30
CA GLU A 325 -1.06 -7.43 9.35
C GLU A 325 -2.49 -7.95 9.15
N PHE A 326 -3.48 -7.25 9.73
CA PHE A 326 -4.90 -7.57 9.55
C PHE A 326 -5.34 -7.49 8.08
N TYR A 327 -4.97 -6.41 7.36
CA TYR A 327 -5.29 -6.29 5.95
C TYR A 327 -4.54 -7.30 5.08
N TYR A 328 -3.28 -7.60 5.39
CA TYR A 328 -2.55 -8.67 4.70
C TYR A 328 -3.21 -10.03 4.89
N CYS A 329 -3.67 -10.35 6.09
CA CYS A 329 -4.40 -11.60 6.38
C CYS A 329 -5.73 -11.67 5.61
N ALA A 330 -6.50 -10.59 5.55
CA ALA A 330 -7.75 -10.54 4.81
C ALA A 330 -7.52 -10.68 3.30
N ALA A 331 -6.52 -9.98 2.77
CA ALA A 331 -6.16 -9.96 1.36
C ALA A 331 -5.57 -11.30 0.87
N ALA A 332 -4.86 -12.03 1.74
CA ALA A 332 -4.33 -13.36 1.39
C ALA A 332 -5.42 -14.39 1.08
N ALA A 333 -6.62 -14.21 1.63
CA ALA A 333 -7.75 -15.12 1.45
C ALA A 333 -8.80 -14.60 0.44
N GLU A 334 -8.64 -13.41 -0.12
CA GLU A 334 -9.59 -12.79 -1.05
C GLU A 334 -8.87 -12.30 -2.32
N PRO A 335 -8.88 -13.09 -3.39
CA PRO A 335 -8.18 -12.72 -4.64
C PRO A 335 -8.71 -11.42 -5.30
N ASN A 336 -9.97 -11.06 -5.04
CA ASN A 336 -10.57 -9.82 -5.52
C ASN A 336 -10.58 -8.70 -4.48
N PHE A 337 -9.63 -8.72 -3.55
CA PHE A 337 -9.60 -7.79 -2.42
C PHE A 337 -9.58 -6.31 -2.83
N ASP A 338 -9.04 -6.00 -4.00
CA ASP A 338 -8.96 -4.67 -4.60
C ASP A 338 -10.14 -4.31 -5.50
N LYS A 339 -11.21 -5.13 -5.50
CA LYS A 339 -12.41 -4.93 -6.31
C LYS A 339 -13.66 -4.99 -5.44
N MET A 340 -14.73 -4.32 -5.89
CA MET A 340 -16.04 -4.44 -5.24
C MET A 340 -16.75 -5.72 -5.68
N VAL A 341 -16.78 -5.97 -6.99
CA VAL A 341 -17.47 -7.13 -7.57
C VAL A 341 -16.64 -8.40 -7.37
N GLY A 342 -17.27 -9.46 -6.89
CA GLY A 342 -16.60 -10.73 -6.61
C GLY A 342 -15.77 -10.76 -5.33
N ASN A 343 -15.82 -9.71 -4.52
CA ASN A 343 -15.15 -9.61 -3.22
C ASN A 343 -16.12 -10.03 -2.10
N SER A 344 -15.79 -11.09 -1.39
CA SER A 344 -16.67 -11.72 -0.38
C SER A 344 -16.91 -10.85 0.85
N VAL A 345 -16.01 -9.90 1.13
CA VAL A 345 -16.09 -9.01 2.31
C VAL A 345 -16.69 -7.64 1.99
N CYS A 346 -16.74 -7.26 0.71
CA CYS A 346 -17.15 -5.93 0.28
C CYS A 346 -18.66 -5.85 0.03
N LEU A 347 -19.31 -4.81 0.56
CA LEU A 347 -20.70 -4.49 0.25
C LEU A 347 -20.80 -3.96 -1.18
N GLN A 348 -21.84 -4.40 -1.88
CA GLN A 348 -22.17 -3.91 -3.21
C GLN A 348 -22.94 -2.60 -3.08
N VAL A 349 -22.31 -1.49 -3.42
CA VAL A 349 -22.88 -0.14 -3.37
C VAL A 349 -23.00 0.40 -4.79
N PRO A 350 -24.15 0.93 -5.21
CA PRO A 350 -24.36 1.43 -6.58
C PRO A 350 -23.73 2.82 -6.75
N TRP A 351 -22.39 2.84 -6.80
CA TRP A 351 -21.62 4.06 -7.06
C TRP A 351 -21.92 4.62 -8.45
N GLU A 352 -21.76 5.93 -8.60
CA GLU A 352 -21.90 6.63 -9.87
C GLU A 352 -20.54 6.89 -10.51
N THR A 353 -20.55 7.13 -11.81
CA THR A 353 -19.37 7.55 -12.58
C THR A 353 -19.53 9.01 -12.96
N ASN A 354 -18.57 9.85 -12.55
CA ASN A 354 -18.48 11.24 -12.95
C ASN A 354 -17.01 11.61 -13.20
N PRO A 355 -16.55 11.53 -14.47
CA PRO A 355 -15.15 11.79 -14.81
C PRO A 355 -14.69 13.21 -14.49
N GLU A 356 -15.56 14.22 -14.61
CA GLU A 356 -15.24 15.62 -14.32
C GLU A 356 -15.00 15.83 -12.82
N HIS A 357 -15.90 15.32 -11.97
CA HIS A 357 -15.73 15.38 -10.53
C HIS A 357 -14.51 14.56 -10.05
N LEU A 358 -14.28 13.38 -10.64
CA LEU A 358 -13.09 12.59 -10.35
C LEU A 358 -11.80 13.34 -10.73
N ALA A 359 -11.77 13.98 -11.90
CA ALA A 359 -10.63 14.78 -12.33
C ALA A 359 -10.43 16.01 -11.42
N ALA A 360 -11.51 16.71 -11.05
CA ALA A 360 -11.44 17.84 -10.12
C ALA A 360 -10.85 17.40 -8.75
N TRP A 361 -11.32 16.29 -8.20
CA TRP A 361 -10.81 15.72 -6.96
C TRP A 361 -9.33 15.30 -7.09
N THR A 362 -8.99 14.55 -8.14
CA THR A 362 -7.63 14.07 -8.39
C THR A 362 -6.60 15.19 -8.50
N HIS A 363 -7.00 16.36 -9.06
CA HIS A 363 -6.10 17.49 -9.28
C HIS A 363 -6.21 18.59 -8.21
N GLY A 364 -7.02 18.40 -7.17
CA GLY A 364 -7.24 19.39 -6.12
C GLY A 364 -7.87 20.68 -6.66
N ARG A 365 -9.00 20.53 -7.36
CA ARG A 365 -9.80 21.61 -7.98
C ARG A 365 -11.29 21.46 -7.68
N THR A 366 -11.63 20.98 -6.47
CA THR A 366 -13.01 20.74 -6.05
C THR A 366 -13.74 22.00 -5.61
N GLY A 367 -13.01 23.09 -5.39
CA GLY A 367 -13.54 24.30 -4.78
C GLY A 367 -13.68 24.22 -3.25
N TYR A 368 -13.19 23.14 -2.64
CA TYR A 368 -13.07 22.98 -1.19
C TYR A 368 -11.59 23.03 -0.80
N PRO A 369 -11.09 24.18 -0.26
CA PRO A 369 -9.66 24.43 -0.09
C PRO A 369 -8.90 23.40 0.72
N PHE A 370 -9.54 22.80 1.74
CA PHE A 370 -8.91 21.76 2.54
C PHE A 370 -8.74 20.46 1.77
N ILE A 371 -9.76 20.04 0.99
CA ILE A 371 -9.69 18.85 0.12
C ILE A 371 -8.64 19.07 -0.98
N ASP A 372 -8.66 20.25 -1.61
CA ASP A 372 -7.74 20.60 -2.69
C ASP A 372 -6.29 20.66 -2.21
N ALA A 373 -6.05 21.23 -1.03
CA ALA A 373 -4.72 21.27 -0.42
C ALA A 373 -4.16 19.85 -0.15
N ILE A 374 -4.99 18.94 0.32
CA ILE A 374 -4.58 17.54 0.56
C ILE A 374 -4.21 16.85 -0.74
N MET A 375 -5.02 16.96 -1.78
CA MET A 375 -4.77 16.30 -3.05
C MET A 375 -3.56 16.89 -3.79
N ARG A 376 -3.33 18.20 -3.65
CA ARG A 376 -2.12 18.85 -4.17
C ARG A 376 -0.86 18.44 -3.39
N GLN A 377 -0.92 18.33 -2.05
CA GLN A 377 0.19 17.76 -1.25
C GLN A 377 0.51 16.34 -1.70
N LEU A 378 -0.53 15.50 -1.87
CA LEU A 378 -0.35 14.12 -2.32
C LEU A 378 0.44 14.05 -3.64
N ARG A 379 0.10 14.88 -4.59
CA ARG A 379 0.77 14.94 -5.89
C ARG A 379 2.21 15.46 -5.80
N GLN A 380 2.44 16.49 -4.98
CA GLN A 380 3.77 17.10 -4.81
C GLN A 380 4.74 16.22 -4.02
N GLU A 381 4.29 15.60 -2.93
CA GLU A 381 5.14 14.94 -1.94
C GLU A 381 5.04 13.41 -1.95
N GLY A 382 4.01 12.84 -2.60
CA GLY A 382 3.76 11.40 -2.61
C GLY A 382 3.27 10.84 -1.27
N TRP A 383 2.96 11.69 -0.29
CA TRP A 383 2.49 11.26 1.03
C TRP A 383 1.55 12.29 1.65
N ILE A 384 0.50 11.80 2.33
CA ILE A 384 -0.42 12.60 3.13
C ILE A 384 -0.76 11.88 4.43
N HIS A 385 -1.08 12.66 5.44
CA HIS A 385 -1.46 12.16 6.75
C HIS A 385 -2.72 11.27 6.69
N HIS A 386 -2.81 10.23 7.55
CA HIS A 386 -3.93 9.28 7.51
C HIS A 386 -5.32 9.93 7.74
N LEU A 387 -5.43 10.96 8.59
CA LEU A 387 -6.70 11.68 8.77
C LEU A 387 -7.05 12.55 7.55
N ALA A 388 -6.06 13.03 6.81
CA ALA A 388 -6.26 13.69 5.53
C ALA A 388 -6.81 12.69 4.49
N ARG A 389 -6.29 11.44 4.49
CA ARG A 389 -6.86 10.37 3.64
C ARG A 389 -8.33 10.11 3.96
N HIS A 390 -8.72 10.13 5.26
CA HIS A 390 -10.12 10.01 5.66
C HIS A 390 -10.99 11.13 5.07
N ALA A 391 -10.52 12.38 5.12
CA ALA A 391 -11.26 13.53 4.61
C ALA A 391 -11.50 13.42 3.09
N VAL A 392 -10.44 13.18 2.30
CA VAL A 392 -10.56 13.14 0.83
C VAL A 392 -11.26 11.88 0.33
N ALA A 393 -11.14 10.74 1.04
CA ALA A 393 -11.83 9.51 0.65
C ALA A 393 -13.33 9.58 0.99
N CYS A 394 -13.69 10.14 2.15
CA CYS A 394 -15.09 10.40 2.47
C CYS A 394 -15.71 11.35 1.43
N PHE A 395 -15.01 12.42 1.06
CA PHE A 395 -15.47 13.39 0.05
C PHE A 395 -15.70 12.73 -1.32
N LEU A 396 -14.78 11.88 -1.78
CA LEU A 396 -14.92 11.19 -3.05
C LEU A 396 -16.11 10.21 -3.06
N THR A 397 -16.33 9.50 -1.97
CA THR A 397 -17.29 8.39 -1.89
C THR A 397 -18.64 8.84 -1.32
N TRP A 398 -19.06 8.26 -0.25
CA TRP A 398 -20.38 8.44 0.36
C TRP A 398 -20.63 9.80 1.00
N GLY A 399 -19.57 10.58 1.29
CA GLY A 399 -19.72 11.92 1.86
C GLY A 399 -20.31 12.92 0.87
N ASP A 400 -19.73 13.03 -0.32
CA ASP A 400 -20.04 14.10 -1.26
C ASP A 400 -20.25 13.62 -2.71
N LEU A 401 -19.25 13.03 -3.36
CA LEU A 401 -19.26 12.82 -4.82
C LEU A 401 -19.95 11.53 -5.27
N TRP A 402 -20.16 10.56 -4.38
CA TRP A 402 -20.75 9.25 -4.68
C TRP A 402 -20.03 8.45 -5.76
N ILE A 403 -18.71 8.62 -5.89
CA ILE A 403 -17.86 7.91 -6.84
C ILE A 403 -17.27 6.66 -6.17
N SER A 404 -17.08 5.58 -6.95
CA SER A 404 -16.52 4.32 -6.44
C SER A 404 -15.16 4.52 -5.74
N TRP A 405 -14.99 3.84 -4.62
CA TRP A 405 -13.73 3.78 -3.90
C TRP A 405 -12.60 3.16 -4.75
N GLU A 406 -12.93 2.34 -5.75
CA GLU A 406 -11.95 1.76 -6.67
C GLU A 406 -11.24 2.84 -7.50
N GLU A 407 -11.95 3.93 -7.87
CA GLU A 407 -11.34 5.07 -8.55
C GLU A 407 -10.35 5.82 -7.64
N GLY A 408 -10.75 6.07 -6.40
CA GLY A 408 -9.86 6.67 -5.40
C GLY A 408 -8.64 5.79 -5.10
N GLN A 409 -8.83 4.47 -5.02
CA GLN A 409 -7.77 3.50 -4.85
C GLN A 409 -6.73 3.60 -5.98
N ARG A 410 -7.17 3.71 -7.26
CA ARG A 410 -6.28 3.85 -8.41
C ARG A 410 -5.45 5.12 -8.35
N VAL A 411 -6.07 6.26 -7.96
CA VAL A 411 -5.35 7.53 -7.79
C VAL A 411 -4.33 7.44 -6.65
N PHE A 412 -4.68 6.81 -5.54
CA PHE A 412 -3.75 6.61 -4.43
C PHE A 412 -2.63 5.63 -4.79
N GLU A 413 -2.93 4.59 -5.57
CA GLU A 413 -1.91 3.68 -6.08
C GLU A 413 -0.90 4.40 -6.97
N GLU A 414 -1.34 5.31 -7.80
CA GLU A 414 -0.46 6.14 -8.64
C GLU A 414 0.43 7.05 -7.78
N LEU A 415 -0.15 7.78 -6.84
CA LEU A 415 0.50 8.94 -6.22
C LEU A 415 1.18 8.64 -4.88
N LEU A 416 0.65 7.72 -4.05
CA LEU A 416 1.19 7.45 -2.71
C LEU A 416 2.45 6.59 -2.75
N LEU A 417 3.49 7.01 -2.06
CA LEU A 417 4.70 6.22 -1.83
C LEU A 417 4.42 4.91 -1.09
N ASP A 418 3.44 4.92 -0.19
CA ASP A 418 3.08 3.78 0.66
C ASP A 418 1.85 3.00 0.17
N ALA A 419 1.41 3.20 -1.08
CA ALA A 419 0.34 2.41 -1.65
C ALA A 419 0.78 0.95 -1.82
N ASP A 420 0.36 0.13 -0.88
CA ASP A 420 0.48 -1.32 -0.87
C ASP A 420 -0.86 -1.92 -1.30
N TRP A 421 -0.88 -2.99 -2.10
CA TRP A 421 -2.11 -3.56 -2.64
C TRP A 421 -3.14 -3.90 -1.56
N ALA A 422 -2.72 -4.64 -0.52
CA ALA A 422 -3.61 -5.04 0.56
C ALA A 422 -4.06 -3.86 1.43
N LEU A 423 -3.13 -2.95 1.78
CA LEU A 423 -3.44 -1.82 2.63
C LEU A 423 -4.25 -0.75 1.91
N ASN A 424 -3.95 -0.47 0.65
CA ASN A 424 -4.69 0.50 -0.14
C ASN A 424 -6.14 0.06 -0.28
N ALA A 425 -6.39 -1.17 -0.75
CA ALA A 425 -7.74 -1.73 -0.89
C ALA A 425 -8.49 -1.80 0.45
N GLY A 426 -7.86 -2.37 1.49
CA GLY A 426 -8.47 -2.51 2.81
C GLY A 426 -8.86 -1.18 3.46
N ASN A 427 -8.00 -0.15 3.34
CA ASN A 427 -8.30 1.19 3.84
C ASN A 427 -9.39 1.88 3.00
N TRP A 428 -9.42 1.72 1.68
CA TRP A 428 -10.49 2.28 0.85
C TRP A 428 -11.84 1.66 1.15
N MET A 429 -11.92 0.33 1.32
CA MET A 429 -13.15 -0.33 1.77
C MET A 429 -13.58 0.14 3.17
N TRP A 430 -12.63 0.37 4.07
CA TRP A 430 -12.92 0.98 5.39
C TRP A 430 -13.48 2.40 5.23
N LEU A 431 -12.80 3.25 4.45
CA LEU A 431 -13.13 4.68 4.32
C LEU A 431 -14.42 4.93 3.54
N SER A 432 -14.79 4.03 2.62
CA SER A 432 -16.05 4.06 1.88
C SER A 432 -17.21 3.38 2.62
N ALA A 433 -16.96 2.90 3.85
CA ALA A 433 -17.93 2.11 4.61
C ALA A 433 -18.44 0.85 3.87
N SER A 434 -17.62 0.29 2.95
CA SER A 434 -17.97 -0.90 2.17
C SER A 434 -17.57 -2.19 2.85
N ALA A 435 -16.52 -2.19 3.70
CA ALA A 435 -16.13 -3.33 4.53
C ALA A 435 -15.44 -2.86 5.82
N PHE A 436 -15.41 -3.71 6.85
CA PHE A 436 -14.69 -3.51 8.13
C PHE A 436 -15.19 -2.36 9.00
N PHE A 437 -15.81 -1.32 8.44
CA PHE A 437 -16.35 -0.15 9.12
C PHE A 437 -17.72 0.21 8.53
N HIS A 438 -18.74 0.42 9.39
CA HIS A 438 -20.12 0.54 8.97
C HIS A 438 -20.84 1.79 9.53
N GLN A 439 -20.09 2.85 9.86
CA GLN A 439 -20.66 4.07 10.44
C GLN A 439 -20.75 5.21 9.41
N PHE A 440 -21.42 4.93 8.27
CA PHE A 440 -21.58 5.89 7.17
C PHE A 440 -22.37 7.16 7.50
N PHE A 441 -23.05 7.23 8.64
CA PHE A 441 -23.77 8.43 9.10
C PHE A 441 -22.83 9.51 9.67
N ARG A 442 -21.51 9.30 9.73
CA ARG A 442 -20.50 10.23 10.26
C ARG A 442 -19.68 10.84 9.16
N VAL A 443 -20.27 11.75 8.39
CA VAL A 443 -19.61 12.44 7.28
C VAL A 443 -18.55 13.41 7.80
N TYR A 444 -17.36 13.41 7.19
CA TYR A 444 -16.34 14.42 7.45
C TYR A 444 -16.69 15.70 6.68
N SER A 445 -16.96 16.79 7.41
CA SER A 445 -17.13 18.09 6.76
C SER A 445 -15.84 18.54 6.08
N PRO A 446 -15.87 18.87 4.78
CA PRO A 446 -14.70 19.35 4.04
C PRO A 446 -14.19 20.72 4.49
N VAL A 447 -14.94 21.39 5.36
CA VAL A 447 -14.63 22.71 5.94
C VAL A 447 -14.23 22.57 7.43
N ALA A 448 -15.15 22.08 8.26
CA ALA A 448 -15.01 22.13 9.71
C ALA A 448 -13.81 21.31 10.23
N PHE A 449 -13.49 20.21 9.60
CA PHE A 449 -12.40 19.34 10.06
C PHE A 449 -11.03 20.01 9.87
N GLY A 450 -10.76 20.60 8.71
CA GLY A 450 -9.51 21.33 8.45
C GLY A 450 -9.39 22.59 9.32
N LYS A 451 -10.46 23.38 9.43
CA LYS A 451 -10.51 24.61 10.24
C LYS A 451 -10.22 24.37 11.71
N LYS A 452 -10.65 23.24 12.27
CA LYS A 452 -10.40 22.88 13.66
C LYS A 452 -8.92 22.62 13.96
N THR A 453 -8.20 21.98 13.04
CA THR A 453 -6.82 21.52 13.23
C THR A 453 -5.76 22.49 12.71
N ASP A 454 -6.14 23.42 11.84
CA ASP A 454 -5.33 24.54 11.34
C ASP A 454 -6.22 25.79 11.19
N PRO A 455 -6.59 26.45 12.30
CA PRO A 455 -7.50 27.60 12.27
C PRO A 455 -6.93 28.81 11.51
N GLU A 456 -5.61 28.89 11.36
CA GLU A 456 -4.93 29.97 10.63
C GLU A 456 -4.85 29.73 9.11
N GLY A 457 -5.20 28.50 8.65
CA GLY A 457 -5.16 28.12 7.24
C GLY A 457 -3.76 28.05 6.64
N LYS A 458 -2.73 27.84 7.46
CA LYS A 458 -1.32 27.74 6.98
C LYS A 458 -1.13 26.63 5.96
N TYR A 459 -1.80 25.50 6.18
CA TYR A 459 -1.75 24.37 5.28
C TYR A 459 -2.37 24.69 3.91
N ILE A 460 -3.54 25.34 3.90
CA ILE A 460 -4.17 25.79 2.65
C ILE A 460 -3.27 26.80 1.93
N LYS A 461 -2.75 27.80 2.64
CA LYS A 461 -1.86 28.81 2.05
C LYS A 461 -0.63 28.21 1.36
N LYS A 462 -0.12 27.10 1.88
CA LYS A 462 1.03 26.39 1.30
C LYS A 462 0.67 25.65 0.02
N TYR A 463 -0.43 24.87 0.02
CA TYR A 463 -0.75 23.97 -1.10
C TYR A 463 -1.78 24.53 -2.08
N VAL A 464 -2.43 25.65 -1.73
CA VAL A 464 -3.36 26.41 -2.56
C VAL A 464 -2.92 27.88 -2.57
N PRO A 465 -1.79 28.20 -3.23
CA PRO A 465 -1.15 29.53 -3.14
C PRO A 465 -2.04 30.66 -3.66
N GLU A 466 -2.98 30.38 -4.56
CA GLU A 466 -3.97 31.35 -5.03
C GLU A 466 -4.85 31.91 -3.90
N LEU A 467 -5.04 31.15 -2.81
CA LEU A 467 -5.78 31.58 -1.63
C LEU A 467 -4.88 32.15 -0.51
N ALA A 468 -3.57 32.31 -0.72
CA ALA A 468 -2.63 32.68 0.34
C ALA A 468 -2.95 34.01 1.03
N LYS A 469 -3.56 34.98 0.32
CA LYS A 469 -3.95 36.27 0.86
C LYS A 469 -5.28 36.26 1.61
N PHE A 470 -6.05 35.16 1.53
CA PHE A 470 -7.33 35.07 2.25
C PHE A 470 -7.10 35.01 3.75
N PRO A 471 -7.86 35.81 4.53
CA PRO A 471 -7.79 35.74 5.99
C PRO A 471 -8.31 34.41 6.52
N ALA A 472 -7.81 34.00 7.68
CA ALA A 472 -8.13 32.73 8.35
C ALA A 472 -9.64 32.49 8.52
N GLY A 473 -10.42 33.54 8.71
CA GLY A 473 -11.88 33.45 8.90
C GLY A 473 -12.64 32.89 7.70
N ILE A 474 -12.14 33.14 6.49
CA ILE A 474 -12.82 32.78 5.23
C ILE A 474 -12.02 31.86 4.31
N ILE A 475 -10.73 31.59 4.59
CA ILE A 475 -9.88 30.77 3.70
C ILE A 475 -10.42 29.36 3.46
N TYR A 476 -11.15 28.79 4.41
CA TYR A 476 -11.81 27.49 4.29
C TYR A 476 -13.13 27.55 3.49
N GLU A 477 -13.69 28.74 3.32
CA GLU A 477 -14.97 29.01 2.65
C GLU A 477 -14.87 30.26 1.78
N PRO A 478 -13.94 30.31 0.81
CA PRO A 478 -13.64 31.54 0.07
C PRO A 478 -14.82 32.07 -0.77
N TRP A 479 -15.78 31.21 -1.09
CA TRP A 479 -17.04 31.58 -1.75
C TRP A 479 -17.96 32.48 -0.91
N LYS A 480 -17.67 32.65 0.39
CA LYS A 480 -18.41 33.61 1.25
C LYS A 480 -17.91 35.03 1.13
N ALA A 481 -16.74 35.27 0.53
CA ALA A 481 -16.24 36.59 0.25
C ALA A 481 -17.03 37.20 -0.93
N ASN A 482 -17.46 38.47 -0.80
CA ASN A 482 -18.08 39.18 -1.88
C ASN A 482 -17.07 39.50 -3.01
N ALA A 483 -17.55 39.87 -4.19
CA ALA A 483 -16.73 40.12 -5.37
C ALA A 483 -15.64 41.18 -5.15
N GLU A 484 -15.93 42.24 -4.41
CA GLU A 484 -14.99 43.29 -4.08
C GLU A 484 -13.83 42.77 -3.20
N THR A 485 -14.15 42.01 -2.18
CA THR A 485 -13.16 41.36 -1.31
C THR A 485 -12.29 40.40 -2.10
N GLN A 486 -12.88 39.56 -2.96
CA GLN A 486 -12.13 38.63 -3.81
C GLN A 486 -11.16 39.37 -4.73
N LYS A 487 -11.60 40.45 -5.36
CA LYS A 487 -10.77 41.32 -6.21
C LYS A 487 -9.62 41.96 -5.41
N LYS A 488 -9.88 42.47 -4.20
CA LYS A 488 -8.88 43.04 -3.30
C LYS A 488 -7.84 41.99 -2.85
N LEU A 489 -8.24 40.76 -2.65
CA LEU A 489 -7.36 39.62 -2.28
C LEU A 489 -6.62 39.04 -3.49
N GLY A 490 -6.98 39.43 -4.70
CA GLY A 490 -6.33 39.03 -5.95
C GLY A 490 -6.65 37.58 -6.37
N CYS A 491 -7.80 37.04 -5.94
CA CYS A 491 -8.26 35.71 -6.38
C CYS A 491 -9.79 35.71 -6.48
N ILE A 492 -10.30 35.52 -7.69
CA ILE A 492 -11.73 35.47 -8.00
C ILE A 492 -12.18 34.01 -8.12
N ILE A 493 -13.16 33.66 -7.31
CA ILE A 493 -13.74 32.30 -7.31
C ILE A 493 -14.52 32.10 -8.61
N GLY A 494 -14.23 31.01 -9.30
CA GLY A 494 -14.73 30.69 -10.63
C GLY A 494 -13.79 31.07 -11.77
N LYS A 495 -12.75 31.89 -11.48
CA LYS A 495 -11.71 32.25 -12.44
C LYS A 495 -10.32 31.76 -12.02
N ASP A 496 -9.83 32.26 -10.89
CA ASP A 496 -8.48 31.97 -10.38
C ASP A 496 -8.46 30.73 -9.45
N TYR A 497 -9.57 30.48 -8.78
CA TYR A 497 -9.82 29.27 -7.98
C TYR A 497 -11.24 28.76 -8.29
N PRO A 498 -11.47 27.43 -8.40
CA PRO A 498 -12.75 26.89 -8.87
C PRO A 498 -13.93 27.16 -7.91
N HIS A 499 -15.15 27.21 -8.48
CA HIS A 499 -16.37 27.06 -7.70
C HIS A 499 -16.45 25.67 -7.05
N ARG A 500 -17.22 25.55 -5.97
CA ARG A 500 -17.54 24.26 -5.38
C ARG A 500 -18.27 23.38 -6.40
N ILE A 501 -17.76 22.17 -6.64
CA ILE A 501 -18.36 21.23 -7.61
C ILE A 501 -19.66 20.59 -7.08
N VAL A 502 -19.88 20.61 -5.76
CA VAL A 502 -21.11 20.16 -5.09
C VAL A 502 -21.38 21.04 -3.86
N ILE A 503 -22.63 21.05 -3.37
CA ILE A 503 -23.02 21.69 -2.11
C ILE A 503 -23.07 20.58 -1.04
N HIS A 504 -22.08 20.56 -0.15
CA HIS A 504 -21.88 19.51 0.88
C HIS A 504 -23.14 19.23 1.70
N GLU A 505 -23.81 20.29 2.15
CA GLU A 505 -24.98 20.21 3.03
C GLU A 505 -26.18 19.51 2.39
N GLU A 506 -26.25 19.50 1.07
CA GLU A 506 -27.31 18.87 0.27
C GLU A 506 -26.94 17.43 -0.07
N VAL A 507 -25.77 17.26 -0.72
CA VAL A 507 -25.36 15.93 -1.22
C VAL A 507 -25.08 14.93 -0.11
N SER A 508 -24.55 15.36 1.02
CA SER A 508 -24.24 14.48 2.14
C SER A 508 -25.49 13.83 2.75
N LYS A 509 -26.60 14.57 2.87
CA LYS A 509 -27.89 14.04 3.33
C LYS A 509 -28.46 13.00 2.36
N LYS A 510 -28.44 13.33 1.06
CA LYS A 510 -28.86 12.41 -0.01
C LYS A 510 -28.06 11.11 0.03
N ASN A 511 -26.73 11.22 0.16
CA ASN A 511 -25.82 10.08 0.14
C ASN A 511 -25.93 9.20 1.38
N ILE A 512 -26.21 9.75 2.57
CA ILE A 512 -26.54 8.95 3.77
C ILE A 512 -27.76 8.06 3.52
N SER A 513 -28.82 8.60 2.88
CA SER A 513 -30.01 7.82 2.53
C SER A 513 -29.70 6.71 1.53
N ARG A 514 -28.90 7.00 0.51
CA ARG A 514 -28.43 6.03 -0.49
C ARG A 514 -27.60 4.90 0.15
N MET A 515 -26.70 5.22 1.08
CA MET A 515 -25.93 4.22 1.83
C MET A 515 -26.85 3.33 2.67
N SER A 516 -27.83 3.93 3.37
CA SER A 516 -28.82 3.20 4.17
C SER A 516 -29.58 2.18 3.32
N GLU A 517 -30.00 2.58 2.12
CA GLU A 517 -30.66 1.68 1.16
C GLU A 517 -29.72 0.57 0.67
N ALA A 518 -28.47 0.90 0.30
CA ALA A 518 -27.49 -0.09 -0.11
C ALA A 518 -27.25 -1.15 0.98
N TYR A 519 -27.13 -0.72 2.25
CA TYR A 519 -27.00 -1.63 3.38
C TYR A 519 -28.20 -2.55 3.54
N ARG A 520 -29.43 -2.01 3.38
CA ARG A 520 -30.69 -2.79 3.44
C ARG A 520 -30.73 -3.84 2.33
N LYS A 521 -30.37 -3.46 1.10
CA LYS A 521 -30.33 -4.39 -0.06
C LYS A 521 -29.30 -5.51 0.17
N ASN A 522 -28.08 -5.18 0.59
CA ASN A 522 -27.05 -6.18 0.88
C ASN A 522 -27.44 -7.13 2.03
N LYS A 523 -28.17 -6.64 3.04
CA LYS A 523 -28.70 -7.47 4.12
C LYS A 523 -29.76 -8.45 3.59
N ALA A 524 -30.71 -7.99 2.79
CA ALA A 524 -31.76 -8.82 2.19
C ALA A 524 -31.18 -9.92 1.29
N LEU A 525 -30.14 -9.60 0.48
CA LEU A 525 -29.45 -10.60 -0.35
C LEU A 525 -28.77 -11.69 0.48
N LYS A 526 -28.20 -11.35 1.63
CA LYS A 526 -27.58 -12.33 2.54
C LYS A 526 -28.61 -13.20 3.26
N GLU A 527 -29.78 -12.67 3.57
CA GLU A 527 -30.85 -13.39 4.26
C GLU A 527 -31.71 -14.20 3.27
N GLY A 528 -31.97 -13.70 2.04
CA GLY A 528 -32.75 -14.36 1.00
C GLY A 528 -32.00 -15.49 0.27
N GLY A 529 -30.67 -15.55 0.33
CA GLY A 529 -29.88 -16.68 -0.18
C GLY A 529 -30.02 -17.97 0.65
N ALA A 530 -30.76 -17.93 1.77
CA ALA A 530 -31.00 -19.08 2.65
C ALA A 530 -32.43 -19.64 2.54
N ALA A 531 -33.28 -19.12 1.63
CA ALA A 531 -34.69 -19.58 1.46
C ALA A 531 -34.95 -20.04 0.03
N THR A 532 -35.25 -21.32 -0.14
CA THR A 532 -35.93 -21.90 -1.31
C THR A 532 -37.23 -21.16 -1.59
N PRO A 533 -37.64 -20.96 -2.85
CA PRO A 533 -38.85 -20.20 -3.16
C PRO A 533 -40.11 -21.03 -2.87
N THR A 534 -40.88 -20.63 -1.91
CA THR A 534 -42.30 -20.99 -1.84
C THR A 534 -43.14 -19.79 -2.25
N THR A 535 -43.75 -19.95 -3.39
CA THR A 535 -44.84 -19.13 -3.91
C THR A 535 -45.96 -18.96 -2.89
N LYS A 536 -46.35 -17.73 -2.59
CA LYS A 536 -47.75 -17.38 -2.22
C LYS A 536 -48.04 -15.93 -2.62
N GLU A 537 -49.12 -15.86 -3.39
CA GLU A 537 -49.80 -14.69 -3.94
C GLU A 537 -50.47 -13.81 -2.87
N ASP A 538 -50.49 -12.55 -3.20
CA ASP A 538 -51.45 -11.48 -2.89
C ASP A 538 -52.30 -11.49 -1.60
N LYS A 539 -52.24 -10.39 -0.89
CA LYS A 539 -53.40 -9.55 -0.58
C LYS A 539 -52.97 -8.14 -0.10
N LYS A 540 -53.53 -7.15 -0.83
CA LYS A 540 -53.62 -5.74 -0.46
C LYS A 540 -54.41 -5.55 0.83
N SER A 541 -54.04 -4.63 1.66
CA SER A 541 -54.96 -3.68 2.32
C SER A 541 -54.22 -2.48 2.88
N ASP A 542 -54.81 -1.38 2.60
CA ASP A 542 -54.59 0.03 2.77
C ASP A 542 -54.86 0.48 4.22
N ALA A 543 -54.27 1.58 4.63
CA ALA A 543 -54.64 2.56 5.65
C ALA A 543 -53.43 2.88 6.56
N GLY A 544 -52.86 4.01 6.60
CA GLY A 544 -53.40 5.36 6.75
C GLY A 544 -53.02 5.94 8.12
N MET A 545 -52.31 7.09 8.11
CA MET A 545 -52.29 8.19 9.10
C MET A 545 -51.52 8.08 10.42
N GLU A 546 -50.62 8.88 10.55
CA GLU A 546 -50.28 10.23 11.12
C GLU A 546 -49.79 10.28 12.58
N PRO A 547 -49.11 11.36 13.00
CA PRO A 547 -48.08 11.34 14.03
C PRO A 547 -48.48 12.00 15.36
N ALA A 548 -47.67 11.66 16.41
CA ALA A 548 -47.41 12.31 17.66
C ALA A 548 -48.60 12.79 18.56
N PRO A 549 -48.49 12.94 19.85
CA PRO A 549 -47.48 13.73 20.56
C PRO A 549 -47.03 13.23 21.95
N SER A 550 -46.11 14.01 22.48
CA SER A 550 -45.50 14.00 23.82
C SER A 550 -46.41 13.83 25.04
N GLY A 551 -45.92 13.18 26.13
CA GLY A 551 -46.54 13.31 27.44
C GLY A 551 -46.03 12.38 28.53
N LYS A 552 -45.29 12.94 29.44
CA LYS A 552 -44.95 12.68 30.84
C LYS A 552 -45.56 11.50 31.65
N LYS A 553 -44.63 10.82 32.36
CA LYS A 553 -44.64 10.36 33.80
C LYS A 553 -45.71 9.39 34.32
N ARG A 554 -45.37 8.23 34.83
CA ARG A 554 -45.24 7.86 36.27
C ARG A 554 -45.21 6.34 36.50
N LYS A 555 -44.46 5.98 37.52
CA LYS A 555 -44.27 4.76 38.32
C LYS A 555 -45.41 3.72 38.38
N ALA A 556 -45.14 2.42 38.35
CA ALA A 556 -44.97 1.55 39.51
C ALA A 556 -45.02 0.04 39.14
N SER A 557 -44.07 -0.68 39.70
CA SER A 557 -44.01 -2.07 40.20
C SER A 557 -44.95 -3.17 39.65
N SER A 558 -44.35 -4.25 39.16
CA SER A 558 -44.40 -5.58 39.78
C SER A 558 -43.74 -6.65 38.92
N SER A 559 -43.16 -7.59 39.61
CA SER A 559 -42.33 -8.74 39.23
C SER A 559 -42.98 -9.73 38.28
N SER A 560 -42.19 -10.24 37.29
CA SER A 560 -42.15 -11.66 36.98
C SER A 560 -40.95 -11.99 36.06
N SER A 561 -40.23 -13.00 36.48
CA SER A 561 -39.00 -13.52 35.90
C SER A 561 -39.20 -14.33 34.61
N THR A 562 -38.46 -14.00 33.55
CA THR A 562 -38.08 -14.95 32.50
C THR A 562 -36.73 -14.56 31.89
N PRO A 563 -35.84 -15.48 31.56
CA PRO A 563 -34.43 -15.19 31.28
C PRO A 563 -34.23 -14.60 29.88
N LYS A 564 -33.69 -13.39 29.82
CA LYS A 564 -33.25 -12.73 28.58
C LYS A 564 -31.88 -13.29 28.13
N LYS A 565 -31.81 -13.73 26.87
CA LYS A 565 -30.56 -13.97 26.13
C LYS A 565 -29.69 -12.71 26.18
N PRO A 566 -28.36 -12.82 26.35
CA PRO A 566 -27.49 -11.67 26.43
C PRO A 566 -27.36 -11.00 25.07
N SER A 567 -27.66 -9.73 25.01
CA SER A 567 -27.32 -8.84 23.90
C SER A 567 -25.80 -8.65 23.83
N PRO A 568 -25.17 -8.50 22.66
CA PRO A 568 -23.74 -8.34 22.56
C PRO A 568 -23.30 -7.01 23.20
N LYS A 569 -22.49 -7.10 24.24
CA LYS A 569 -21.86 -5.94 24.89
C LYS A 569 -20.98 -5.21 23.88
N LYS A 570 -21.30 -3.96 23.57
CA LYS A 570 -20.43 -3.07 22.77
C LYS A 570 -19.06 -3.01 23.43
N SER A 571 -17.99 -3.19 22.65
CA SER A 571 -16.64 -3.21 23.18
C SER A 571 -16.26 -1.84 23.77
N LYS A 572 -15.45 -1.82 24.84
CA LYS A 572 -14.89 -0.59 25.45
C LYS A 572 -14.20 0.33 24.43
N LEU A 573 -13.75 -0.23 23.33
CA LEU A 573 -13.08 0.47 22.24
C LEU A 573 -14.05 1.23 21.34
N GLN A 574 -15.17 0.61 20.96
CA GLN A 574 -16.25 1.32 20.27
C GLN A 574 -16.77 2.48 21.11
N SER A 575 -16.90 2.30 22.43
CA SER A 575 -17.32 3.37 23.33
C SER A 575 -16.26 4.48 23.50
N LYS A 576 -14.95 4.16 23.44
CA LYS A 576 -13.88 5.18 23.48
C LYS A 576 -13.78 5.97 22.18
N MET A 577 -13.86 5.30 21.03
CA MET A 577 -13.97 5.96 19.72
C MET A 577 -15.28 6.76 19.61
N GLU A 578 -16.38 6.25 20.13
CA GLU A 578 -17.67 6.96 20.19
C GLU A 578 -17.61 8.19 21.09
N LYS A 579 -16.94 8.11 22.25
CA LYS A 579 -16.72 9.29 23.13
C LYS A 579 -15.79 10.32 22.49
N PHE A 580 -14.76 9.89 21.79
CA PHE A 580 -13.85 10.79 21.07
C PHE A 580 -14.57 11.54 19.93
N LEU A 581 -15.46 10.84 19.19
CA LEU A 581 -16.25 11.41 18.11
C LEU A 581 -17.47 12.20 18.59
N LYS A 582 -17.99 11.97 19.82
CA LYS A 582 -19.07 12.76 20.44
C LYS A 582 -18.58 14.04 21.13
N LYS A 583 -17.30 14.14 21.46
CA LYS A 583 -16.68 15.38 21.96
C LYS A 583 -16.19 16.31 20.83
N LYS A 584 -16.44 15.92 19.63
CA LYS A 584 -16.23 16.65 18.38
C LYS A 584 -17.56 16.74 17.62
#